data_fb0ace7c46ad681aa415661e58c9cd89
#
_entry.id   fb0ace7c46ad681aa415661e58c9cd89
#
_cell.length_a   1.000
_cell.length_b   1.000
_cell.length_c   1.000
_cell.angle_alpha   90.00
_cell.angle_beta   90.00
_cell.angle_gamma   90.00
#
_symmetry.space_group_name_H-M   'P 1'
#
loop_
_entity.id
_entity.type
_entity.pdbx_description
1 polymer ?
#
loop_
_entity_poly.entity_id
_entity_poly.type
_entity_poly.pdbx_seq_one_letter_code
_entity_poly.pdbx_strand_id
1 'polypeptide(L)'
;VAKPLHVGHLRSAIIGESVKRIARKMGHKVLGDIHLGDWGYQMGLIITELKERKPELPYFDESFEGEYPEEAPFTISELEEIYPTASGKAKEDEAYRENALHATYLLQNGHRGYRAIWNHIIHVSVSDLKKNYENLNVSFDLWKGESDAQAYIPDMIDRLKKEGFAHEDQGALVIDVQEETDTKEIPPCMIQKSDGASLYGTTDLATLVQREEDYHPDKVIYVVDKRQELHFTQVFRSAKKTGIVPAETELKFLGFGTMNGKDGKPFKTREGGVMRLERLIAEITEEMYKKIDENRTVEESEARQTAKTVGLAAIKYGDLSNQASKDYVFDVDRFTSFEGNTGPYILYTIVRIKSILNKYQAQGNDLDGLKVQDAHADCEKALMLEVAKYNDVMANAFQDLAPHKICAYIYDLANAFNRFYHETKILAEEDQEKQKSYIALLKVTKEVLEACID
;
A
#
# COMPACT_ATOMS: atom_id res chain seq x y z
N VAL A 1 2.05 14.37 -0.50
CA VAL A 1 2.72 15.05 0.64
C VAL A 1 1.77 16.06 1.27
N ALA A 2 2.16 16.60 2.44
CA ALA A 2 1.41 17.62 3.20
C ALA A 2 -0.02 17.23 3.62
N LYS A 3 -0.34 15.97 3.61
CA LYS A 3 -1.60 15.42 4.11
C LYS A 3 -1.32 14.22 5.00
N PRO A 4 -2.06 14.04 6.11
CA PRO A 4 -1.94 12.81 6.87
C PRO A 4 -2.44 11.64 6.04
N LEU A 5 -1.90 10.45 6.30
CA LEU A 5 -2.49 9.25 5.76
C LEU A 5 -3.87 9.04 6.40
N HIS A 6 -4.85 8.81 5.57
CA HIS A 6 -6.20 8.44 5.98
C HIS A 6 -6.53 7.01 5.52
N VAL A 7 -7.65 6.50 5.98
CA VAL A 7 -8.08 5.11 5.67
C VAL A 7 -8.15 4.80 4.18
N GLY A 8 -8.35 5.81 3.32
CA GLY A 8 -8.30 5.65 1.87
C GLY A 8 -6.92 5.28 1.32
N HIS A 9 -5.84 5.56 2.06
CA HIS A 9 -4.48 5.17 1.67
C HIS A 9 -4.09 3.78 2.18
N LEU A 10 -4.87 3.20 3.10
CA LEU A 10 -4.60 1.89 3.69
C LEU A 10 -4.49 0.80 2.63
N ARG A 11 -5.45 0.76 1.70
CA ARG A 11 -5.54 -0.31 0.72
C ARG A 11 -4.36 -0.33 -0.25
N SER A 12 -3.94 0.83 -0.77
CA SER A 12 -2.75 0.89 -1.65
C SER A 12 -1.49 0.38 -0.94
N ALA A 13 -1.30 0.78 0.32
CA ALA A 13 -0.16 0.38 1.12
C ALA A 13 -0.15 -1.13 1.40
N ILE A 14 -1.25 -1.68 1.93
CA ILE A 14 -1.32 -3.09 2.33
C ILE A 14 -1.32 -4.03 1.12
N ILE A 15 -2.08 -3.72 0.07
CA ILE A 15 -2.11 -4.53 -1.15
C ILE A 15 -0.75 -4.48 -1.86
N GLY A 16 -0.16 -3.29 -1.99
CA GLY A 16 1.15 -3.11 -2.61
C GLY A 16 2.25 -3.85 -1.87
N GLU A 17 2.29 -3.76 -0.54
CA GLU A 17 3.25 -4.50 0.29
C GLU A 17 3.08 -6.01 0.14
N SER A 18 1.85 -6.51 0.15
CA SER A 18 1.55 -7.93 -0.03
C SER A 18 2.01 -8.44 -1.39
N VAL A 19 1.68 -7.73 -2.48
CA VAL A 19 2.12 -8.09 -3.84
C VAL A 19 3.66 -8.09 -3.94
N LYS A 20 4.32 -7.10 -3.35
CA LYS A 20 5.79 -7.03 -3.29
C LYS A 20 6.39 -8.25 -2.60
N ARG A 21 5.85 -8.65 -1.44
CA ARG A 21 6.32 -9.80 -0.68
C ARG A 21 6.07 -11.12 -1.41
N ILE A 22 4.89 -11.28 -2.00
CA ILE A 22 4.56 -12.46 -2.82
C ILE A 22 5.55 -12.59 -3.98
N ALA A 23 5.81 -11.52 -4.71
CA ALA A 23 6.75 -11.53 -5.82
C ALA A 23 8.19 -11.85 -5.38
N ARG A 24 8.64 -11.32 -4.26
CA ARG A 24 9.94 -11.65 -3.65
C ARG A 24 10.01 -13.13 -3.23
N LYS A 25 8.95 -13.66 -2.65
CA LYS A 25 8.85 -15.08 -2.26
C LYS A 25 8.92 -16.00 -3.48
N MET A 26 8.40 -15.55 -4.62
CA MET A 26 8.51 -16.25 -5.90
C MET A 26 9.88 -16.10 -6.58
N GLY A 27 10.85 -15.43 -5.95
CA GLY A 27 12.22 -15.29 -6.42
C GLY A 27 12.49 -14.08 -7.31
N HIS A 28 11.55 -13.14 -7.44
CA HIS A 28 11.74 -11.92 -8.21
C HIS A 28 12.49 -10.84 -7.43
N LYS A 29 13.31 -10.05 -8.14
CA LYS A 29 13.84 -8.79 -7.62
C LYS A 29 12.75 -7.73 -7.73
N VAL A 30 12.33 -7.16 -6.60
CA VAL A 30 11.21 -6.21 -6.55
C VAL A 30 11.64 -4.93 -5.87
N LEU A 31 11.36 -3.80 -6.50
CA LEU A 31 11.52 -2.46 -5.94
C LEU A 31 10.14 -1.88 -5.62
N GLY A 32 9.89 -1.57 -4.35
CA GLY A 32 8.70 -0.86 -3.92
C GLY A 32 8.93 0.65 -4.02
N ASP A 33 8.11 1.32 -4.82
CA ASP A 33 8.15 2.78 -5.02
C ASP A 33 6.85 3.41 -4.51
N ILE A 34 6.98 4.40 -3.64
CA ILE A 34 5.82 5.12 -3.09
C ILE A 34 5.19 6.11 -4.08
N HIS A 35 5.98 6.69 -4.97
CA HIS A 35 5.59 7.72 -5.93
C HIS A 35 4.79 8.88 -5.33
N LEU A 36 5.51 9.86 -4.76
CA LEU A 36 4.92 10.99 -4.05
C LEU A 36 4.34 12.05 -5.01
N GLY A 37 3.14 12.52 -4.74
CA GLY A 37 2.61 13.75 -5.33
C GLY A 37 3.19 14.97 -4.62
N ASP A 38 4.28 15.52 -5.16
CA ASP A 38 5.11 16.52 -4.48
C ASP A 38 5.40 17.77 -5.32
N TRP A 39 4.80 17.89 -6.52
CA TRP A 39 5.23 18.91 -7.47
C TRP A 39 4.12 19.77 -8.06
N GLY A 40 2.87 19.44 -7.81
CA GLY A 40 1.72 20.07 -8.44
C GLY A 40 1.20 21.32 -7.71
N TYR A 41 0.03 21.76 -8.14
CA TYR A 41 -0.71 22.94 -7.65
C TYR A 41 -0.89 22.95 -6.12
N GLN A 42 -1.00 21.80 -5.49
CA GLN A 42 -1.09 21.70 -4.03
C GLN A 42 0.12 22.34 -3.31
N MET A 43 1.31 22.31 -3.91
CA MET A 43 2.49 22.99 -3.33
C MET A 43 2.34 24.51 -3.37
N GLY A 44 1.82 25.04 -4.47
CA GLY A 44 1.49 26.45 -4.59
C GLY A 44 0.43 26.91 -3.59
N LEU A 45 -0.58 26.08 -3.35
CA LEU A 45 -1.61 26.34 -2.33
C LEU A 45 -1.00 26.46 -0.93
N ILE A 46 -0.12 25.54 -0.55
CA ILE A 46 0.55 25.54 0.75
C ILE A 46 1.44 26.77 0.91
N ILE A 47 2.24 27.09 -0.10
CA ILE A 47 3.13 28.26 -0.10
C ILE A 47 2.32 29.54 0.04
N THR A 48 1.21 29.68 -0.70
CA THR A 48 0.34 30.85 -0.65
C THR A 48 -0.27 31.05 0.73
N GLU A 49 -0.81 29.98 1.32
CA GLU A 49 -1.40 30.03 2.66
C GLU A 49 -0.35 30.33 3.74
N LEU A 50 0.83 29.72 3.62
CA LEU A 50 1.93 30.01 4.55
C LEU A 50 2.38 31.47 4.48
N LYS A 51 2.42 32.05 3.28
CA LYS A 51 2.74 33.48 3.08
C LYS A 51 1.71 34.41 3.73
N GLU A 52 0.43 34.06 3.68
CA GLU A 52 -0.61 34.83 4.38
C GLU A 52 -0.50 34.73 5.90
N ARG A 53 -0.18 33.54 6.42
CA ARG A 53 -0.09 33.29 7.86
C ARG A 53 1.20 33.86 8.49
N LYS A 54 2.32 33.74 7.77
CA LYS A 54 3.67 34.06 8.25
C LYS A 54 4.46 34.89 7.20
N PRO A 55 3.97 36.08 6.81
CA PRO A 55 4.59 36.88 5.74
C PRO A 55 6.00 37.36 6.06
N GLU A 56 6.39 37.38 7.35
CA GLU A 56 7.70 37.77 7.84
C GLU A 56 8.81 36.75 7.60
N LEU A 57 8.49 35.55 7.18
CA LEU A 57 9.49 34.50 6.96
C LEU A 57 10.46 34.88 5.83
N PRO A 58 11.75 34.54 5.95
CA PRO A 58 12.77 34.93 4.98
C PRO A 58 12.53 34.31 3.58
N TYR A 59 11.73 33.26 3.48
CA TYR A 59 11.38 32.63 2.22
C TYR A 59 10.58 33.52 1.26
N PHE A 60 9.92 34.56 1.80
CA PHE A 60 9.06 35.47 1.05
C PHE A 60 9.73 36.82 0.82
N ASP A 61 10.94 37.03 1.32
CA ASP A 61 11.75 38.23 1.12
C ASP A 61 12.70 38.01 -0.09
N GLU A 62 12.39 38.66 -1.19
CA GLU A 62 13.20 38.59 -2.43
C GLU A 62 14.62 39.14 -2.27
N SER A 63 14.84 40.01 -1.26
CA SER A 63 16.14 40.56 -0.95
C SER A 63 17.00 39.70 -0.03
N PHE A 64 16.44 38.58 0.48
CA PHE A 64 17.16 37.70 1.39
C PHE A 64 18.22 36.90 0.69
N GLU A 65 19.49 37.13 1.00
CA GLU A 65 20.67 36.45 0.42
C GLU A 65 21.30 35.39 1.37
N GLY A 66 20.82 35.33 2.62
CA GLY A 66 21.33 34.44 3.65
C GLY A 66 20.98 32.95 3.40
N GLU A 67 21.45 32.11 4.30
CA GLU A 67 21.02 30.72 4.36
C GLU A 67 19.66 30.63 5.04
N TYR A 68 18.76 29.80 4.47
CA TYR A 68 17.46 29.55 5.09
C TYR A 68 17.60 28.66 6.33
N PRO A 69 16.72 28.85 7.35
CA PRO A 69 16.75 28.01 8.54
C PRO A 69 16.69 26.53 8.24
N GLU A 70 17.45 25.72 8.96
CA GLU A 70 17.38 24.24 8.86
C GLU A 70 16.08 23.70 9.43
N GLU A 71 15.52 24.38 10.44
CA GLU A 71 14.25 24.01 11.05
C GLU A 71 13.07 24.43 10.17
N ALA A 72 12.14 23.52 9.95
CA ALA A 72 10.93 23.81 9.19
C ALA A 72 10.08 24.89 9.87
N PRO A 73 9.51 25.85 9.13
CA PRO A 73 8.68 26.91 9.69
C PRO A 73 7.27 26.45 10.09
N PHE A 74 7.01 25.15 10.03
CA PHE A 74 5.73 24.52 10.34
C PHE A 74 5.95 23.07 10.81
N THR A 75 4.95 22.57 11.53
CA THR A 75 4.83 21.16 11.90
C THR A 75 3.94 20.39 10.90
N ILE A 76 3.93 19.06 10.98
CA ILE A 76 2.99 18.25 10.17
C ILE A 76 1.53 18.62 10.48
N SER A 77 1.20 18.87 11.74
CA SER A 77 -0.15 19.29 12.16
C SER A 77 -0.56 20.63 11.54
N GLU A 78 0.35 21.58 11.43
CA GLU A 78 0.10 22.86 10.74
C GLU A 78 -0.11 22.64 9.23
N LEU A 79 0.68 21.77 8.59
CA LEU A 79 0.49 21.43 7.17
C LEU A 79 -0.86 20.78 6.89
N GLU A 80 -1.34 19.92 7.81
CA GLU A 80 -2.65 19.29 7.73
C GLU A 80 -3.81 20.28 7.76
N GLU A 81 -3.62 21.43 8.40
CA GLU A 81 -4.58 22.53 8.46
C GLU A 81 -4.41 23.48 7.26
N ILE A 82 -3.17 23.81 6.91
CA ILE A 82 -2.83 24.76 5.84
C ILE A 82 -3.43 24.33 4.49
N TYR A 83 -3.24 23.07 4.10
CA TYR A 83 -3.67 22.62 2.79
C TYR A 83 -5.19 22.63 2.57
N PRO A 84 -6.04 22.10 3.47
CA PRO A 84 -7.50 22.20 3.32
C PRO A 84 -8.01 23.62 3.33
N THR A 85 -7.42 24.47 4.17
CA THR A 85 -7.75 25.92 4.24
C THR A 85 -7.46 26.60 2.89
N ALA A 86 -6.26 26.41 2.36
CA ALA A 86 -5.86 26.94 1.06
C ALA A 86 -6.75 26.44 -0.09
N SER A 87 -7.05 25.13 -0.09
CA SER A 87 -7.94 24.52 -1.08
C SER A 87 -9.36 25.07 -1.00
N GLY A 88 -9.85 25.35 0.21
CA GLY A 88 -11.16 26.00 0.43
C GLY A 88 -11.18 27.43 -0.13
N LYS A 89 -10.22 28.26 0.26
CA LYS A 89 -10.07 29.63 -0.21
C LYS A 89 -9.99 29.73 -1.74
N ALA A 90 -9.19 28.86 -2.36
CA ALA A 90 -9.02 28.85 -3.82
C ALA A 90 -10.28 28.47 -4.61
N LYS A 91 -11.26 27.83 -3.98
CA LYS A 91 -12.57 27.55 -4.59
C LYS A 91 -13.52 28.74 -4.58
N GLU A 92 -13.37 29.59 -3.59
CA GLU A 92 -14.25 30.73 -3.34
C GLU A 92 -13.66 32.06 -3.86
N ASP A 93 -12.33 32.16 -3.95
CA ASP A 93 -11.60 33.35 -4.35
C ASP A 93 -10.67 33.06 -5.54
N GLU A 94 -11.01 33.61 -6.70
CA GLU A 94 -10.25 33.47 -7.93
C GLU A 94 -8.85 34.09 -7.86
N ALA A 95 -8.72 35.25 -7.19
CA ALA A 95 -7.42 35.90 -7.01
C ALA A 95 -6.49 35.04 -6.16
N TYR A 96 -7.01 34.41 -5.11
CA TYR A 96 -6.26 33.47 -4.30
C TYR A 96 -5.81 32.26 -5.12
N ARG A 97 -6.70 31.70 -5.96
CA ARG A 97 -6.37 30.60 -6.86
C ARG A 97 -5.25 30.97 -7.83
N GLU A 98 -5.30 32.16 -8.43
CA GLU A 98 -4.26 32.64 -9.33
C GLU A 98 -2.92 32.84 -8.61
N ASN A 99 -2.93 33.35 -7.39
CA ASN A 99 -1.73 33.44 -6.57
C ASN A 99 -1.10 32.08 -6.30
N ALA A 100 -1.92 31.07 -6.02
CA ALA A 100 -1.44 29.70 -5.82
C ALA A 100 -0.88 29.07 -7.11
N LEU A 101 -1.49 29.34 -8.24
CA LEU A 101 -0.96 28.92 -9.56
C LEU A 101 0.38 29.61 -9.84
N HIS A 102 0.49 30.90 -9.56
CA HIS A 102 1.73 31.66 -9.71
C HIS A 102 2.83 31.16 -8.76
N ALA A 103 2.48 30.87 -7.53
CA ALA A 103 3.42 30.26 -6.57
C ALA A 103 3.93 28.89 -7.05
N THR A 104 3.05 28.08 -7.63
CA THR A 104 3.42 26.81 -8.26
C THR A 104 4.42 27.02 -9.41
N TYR A 105 4.13 27.98 -10.28
CA TYR A 105 5.02 28.35 -11.38
C TYR A 105 6.40 28.79 -10.87
N LEU A 106 6.46 29.69 -9.89
CA LEU A 106 7.72 30.15 -9.31
C LEU A 106 8.52 29.02 -8.66
N LEU A 107 7.85 28.11 -7.91
CA LEU A 107 8.47 26.92 -7.35
C LEU A 107 9.13 26.09 -8.45
N GLN A 108 8.38 25.77 -9.49
CA GLN A 108 8.84 24.93 -10.59
C GLN A 108 9.96 25.58 -11.40
N ASN A 109 10.00 26.88 -11.48
CA ASN A 109 11.03 27.65 -12.17
C ASN A 109 12.21 28.11 -11.28
N GLY A 110 12.34 27.50 -10.10
CA GLY A 110 13.56 27.62 -9.31
C GLY A 110 13.59 28.79 -8.32
N HIS A 111 12.44 29.38 -7.98
CA HIS A 111 12.38 30.43 -6.94
C HIS A 111 12.99 29.95 -5.63
N ARG A 112 14.07 30.58 -5.21
CA ARG A 112 14.94 30.13 -4.12
C ARG A 112 14.19 29.90 -2.80
N GLY A 113 13.39 30.87 -2.37
CA GLY A 113 12.61 30.78 -1.14
C GLY A 113 11.55 29.68 -1.19
N TYR A 114 10.85 29.55 -2.31
CA TYR A 114 9.81 28.54 -2.48
C TYR A 114 10.37 27.13 -2.58
N ARG A 115 11.55 26.96 -3.18
CA ARG A 115 12.29 25.70 -3.16
C ARG A 115 12.72 25.29 -1.75
N ALA A 116 13.15 26.25 -0.94
CA ALA A 116 13.50 26.00 0.45
C ALA A 116 12.28 25.58 1.28
N ILE A 117 11.12 26.24 1.11
CA ILE A 117 9.86 25.82 1.74
C ILE A 117 9.48 24.41 1.27
N TRP A 118 9.55 24.15 -0.02
CA TRP A 118 9.24 22.85 -0.62
C TRP A 118 10.09 21.73 -0.01
N ASN A 119 11.39 21.95 0.16
CA ASN A 119 12.27 20.99 0.83
C ASN A 119 11.79 20.68 2.25
N HIS A 120 11.34 21.67 3.01
CA HIS A 120 10.76 21.47 4.34
C HIS A 120 9.45 20.69 4.30
N ILE A 121 8.57 20.99 3.33
CA ILE A 121 7.31 20.26 3.13
C ILE A 121 7.60 18.77 2.87
N ILE A 122 8.54 18.48 1.99
CA ILE A 122 8.93 17.10 1.67
C ILE A 122 9.52 16.40 2.89
N HIS A 123 10.47 17.04 3.58
CA HIS A 123 11.12 16.44 4.74
C HIS A 123 10.13 16.10 5.85
N VAL A 124 9.29 17.05 6.23
CA VAL A 124 8.25 16.86 7.28
C VAL A 124 7.25 15.79 6.86
N SER A 125 6.78 15.84 5.61
CA SER A 125 5.81 14.87 5.10
C SER A 125 6.38 13.45 5.01
N VAL A 126 7.58 13.28 4.47
CA VAL A 126 8.22 11.97 4.33
C VAL A 126 8.52 11.35 5.69
N SER A 127 8.96 12.16 6.67
CA SER A 127 9.20 11.67 8.04
C SER A 127 7.91 11.13 8.68
N ASP A 128 6.79 11.82 8.50
CA ASP A 128 5.49 11.36 8.99
C ASP A 128 4.99 10.11 8.24
N LEU A 129 5.12 10.09 6.91
CA LEU A 129 4.76 8.94 6.09
C LEU A 129 5.53 7.68 6.49
N LYS A 130 6.84 7.79 6.68
CA LYS A 130 7.70 6.67 7.12
C LYS A 130 7.22 6.08 8.43
N LYS A 131 6.93 6.93 9.43
CA LYS A 131 6.40 6.49 10.73
C LYS A 131 5.08 5.73 10.58
N ASN A 132 4.15 6.25 9.77
CA ASN A 132 2.86 5.60 9.54
C ASN A 132 2.99 4.27 8.79
N TYR A 133 3.86 4.18 7.80
CA TYR A 133 4.11 2.93 7.09
C TYR A 133 4.83 1.90 7.95
N GLU A 134 5.78 2.32 8.80
CA GLU A 134 6.40 1.44 9.79
C GLU A 134 5.36 0.83 10.75
N ASN A 135 4.39 1.61 11.21
CA ASN A 135 3.28 1.12 12.03
C ASN A 135 2.41 0.07 11.32
N LEU A 136 2.38 0.06 9.99
CA LEU A 136 1.70 -0.94 9.17
C LEU A 136 2.63 -2.10 8.77
N ASN A 137 3.89 -2.07 9.15
CA ASN A 137 4.91 -2.97 8.63
C ASN A 137 4.97 -2.98 7.09
N VAL A 138 4.92 -1.78 6.51
CA VAL A 138 5.04 -1.49 5.08
C VAL A 138 6.32 -0.72 4.83
N SER A 139 7.09 -1.09 3.83
CA SER A 139 8.35 -0.44 3.47
C SER A 139 8.47 -0.18 1.99
N PHE A 140 9.27 0.83 1.64
CA PHE A 140 9.56 1.19 0.27
C PHE A 140 11.08 1.24 0.05
N ASP A 141 11.52 0.80 -1.13
CA ASP A 141 12.90 0.87 -1.56
C ASP A 141 13.21 2.23 -2.19
N LEU A 142 12.21 2.84 -2.83
CA LEU A 142 12.30 4.12 -3.52
C LEU A 142 11.30 5.11 -2.95
N TRP A 143 11.79 6.32 -2.66
CA TRP A 143 11.03 7.46 -2.17
C TRP A 143 11.09 8.59 -3.19
N LYS A 144 10.66 8.29 -4.41
CA LYS A 144 10.62 9.24 -5.52
C LYS A 144 9.23 9.88 -5.65
N GLY A 145 9.17 10.99 -6.36
CA GLY A 145 7.94 11.71 -6.61
C GLY A 145 7.84 12.25 -8.02
N GLU A 146 6.79 12.98 -8.28
CA GLU A 146 6.56 13.69 -9.54
C GLU A 146 7.70 14.66 -9.87
N SER A 147 8.33 15.26 -8.84
CA SER A 147 9.48 16.16 -9.00
C SER A 147 10.69 15.49 -9.63
N ASP A 148 10.92 14.22 -9.35
CA ASP A 148 12.05 13.47 -9.90
C ASP A 148 11.91 13.20 -11.40
N ALA A 149 10.70 13.21 -11.93
CA ALA A 149 10.43 12.99 -13.34
C ALA A 149 10.56 14.25 -14.20
N GLN A 150 10.65 15.43 -13.60
CA GLN A 150 10.64 16.71 -14.33
C GLN A 150 11.77 16.85 -15.36
N ALA A 151 12.98 16.39 -15.03
CA ALA A 151 14.13 16.48 -15.92
C ALA A 151 13.94 15.69 -17.22
N TYR A 152 13.10 14.68 -17.24
CA TYR A 152 12.82 13.83 -18.40
C TYR A 152 11.75 14.37 -19.36
N ILE A 153 10.94 15.34 -18.90
CA ILE A 153 9.76 15.83 -19.64
C ILE A 153 10.15 16.56 -20.94
N PRO A 154 11.09 17.53 -20.96
CA PRO A 154 11.41 18.29 -22.19
C PRO A 154 11.87 17.38 -23.34
N ASP A 155 12.84 16.53 -23.09
CA ASP A 155 13.40 15.62 -24.10
C ASP A 155 12.36 14.60 -24.57
N MET A 156 11.54 14.09 -23.66
CA MET A 156 10.43 13.19 -23.98
C MET A 156 9.43 13.85 -24.93
N ILE A 157 8.98 15.06 -24.61
CA ILE A 157 8.02 15.79 -25.43
C ILE A 157 8.60 16.10 -26.81
N ASP A 158 9.84 16.56 -26.89
CA ASP A 158 10.53 16.86 -28.14
C ASP A 158 10.65 15.62 -29.03
N ARG A 159 11.01 14.47 -28.45
CA ARG A 159 11.05 13.19 -29.15
C ARG A 159 9.67 12.78 -29.69
N LEU A 160 8.63 12.86 -28.86
CA LEU A 160 7.28 12.46 -29.24
C LEU A 160 6.72 13.32 -30.36
N LYS A 161 7.02 14.63 -30.39
CA LYS A 161 6.69 15.53 -31.50
C LYS A 161 7.46 15.18 -32.75
N LYS A 162 8.78 15.03 -32.66
CA LYS A 162 9.68 14.77 -33.79
C LYS A 162 9.36 13.46 -34.51
N GLU A 163 9.01 12.44 -33.73
CA GLU A 163 8.68 11.10 -34.25
C GLU A 163 7.21 10.99 -34.70
N GLY A 164 6.41 12.05 -34.53
CA GLY A 164 5.03 12.11 -34.99
C GLY A 164 4.01 11.34 -34.13
N PHE A 165 4.39 10.94 -32.91
CA PHE A 165 3.49 10.28 -31.97
C PHE A 165 2.53 11.27 -31.29
N ALA A 166 3.02 12.49 -31.05
CA ALA A 166 2.23 13.56 -30.45
C ALA A 166 1.89 14.64 -31.48
N HIS A 167 0.63 15.07 -31.46
CA HIS A 167 0.12 16.15 -32.31
C HIS A 167 -0.77 17.12 -31.51
N GLU A 168 -0.99 18.29 -32.09
CA GLU A 168 -1.87 19.27 -31.49
C GLU A 168 -3.35 18.94 -31.77
N ASP A 169 -4.15 18.95 -30.71
CA ASP A 169 -5.60 18.87 -30.76
C ASP A 169 -6.19 19.92 -29.81
N GLN A 170 -7.01 20.83 -30.35
CA GLN A 170 -7.63 21.94 -29.61
C GLN A 170 -6.62 22.75 -28.76
N GLY A 171 -5.42 22.92 -29.25
CA GLY A 171 -4.33 23.64 -28.59
C GLY A 171 -3.54 22.84 -27.55
N ALA A 172 -3.96 21.62 -27.22
CA ALA A 172 -3.20 20.70 -26.37
C ALA A 172 -2.39 19.71 -27.19
N LEU A 173 -1.29 19.21 -26.63
CA LEU A 173 -0.50 18.14 -27.22
C LEU A 173 -0.99 16.80 -26.72
N VAL A 174 -1.35 15.90 -27.64
CA VAL A 174 -1.99 14.61 -27.32
C VAL A 174 -1.34 13.44 -28.07
N ILE A 175 -1.51 12.25 -27.51
CA ILE A 175 -1.18 10.96 -28.15
C ILE A 175 -2.47 10.17 -28.32
N ASP A 176 -2.80 9.76 -29.54
CA ASP A 176 -3.94 8.91 -29.83
C ASP A 176 -3.70 7.49 -29.31
N VAL A 177 -4.64 7.00 -28.53
CA VAL A 177 -4.54 5.69 -27.83
C VAL A 177 -5.72 4.77 -28.14
N GLN A 178 -6.66 5.19 -29.00
CA GLN A 178 -7.76 4.35 -29.45
C GLN A 178 -7.24 3.14 -30.20
N GLU A 179 -7.77 1.97 -29.89
CA GLU A 179 -7.48 0.69 -30.56
C GLU A 179 -8.74 0.17 -31.28
N GLU A 180 -8.54 -0.60 -32.35
CA GLU A 180 -9.66 -1.18 -33.14
C GLU A 180 -10.53 -2.14 -32.32
N THR A 181 -9.98 -2.72 -31.26
CA THR A 181 -10.67 -3.64 -30.35
C THR A 181 -11.54 -2.93 -29.30
N ASP A 182 -11.43 -1.62 -29.19
CA ASP A 182 -12.17 -0.87 -28.18
C ASP A 182 -13.67 -0.84 -28.50
N THR A 183 -14.46 -1.19 -27.50
CA THR A 183 -15.93 -1.14 -27.58
C THR A 183 -16.51 0.24 -27.22
N LYS A 184 -15.66 1.11 -26.68
CA LYS A 184 -15.98 2.49 -26.29
C LYS A 184 -14.88 3.41 -26.78
N GLU A 185 -15.23 4.68 -26.99
CA GLU A 185 -14.23 5.71 -27.28
C GLU A 185 -13.28 5.89 -26.12
N ILE A 186 -11.98 5.82 -26.40
CA ILE A 186 -10.91 6.12 -25.45
C ILE A 186 -10.30 7.46 -25.86
N PRO A 187 -10.44 8.50 -25.03
CA PRO A 187 -9.88 9.82 -25.35
C PRO A 187 -8.37 9.76 -25.50
N PRO A 188 -7.76 10.63 -26.34
CA PRO A 188 -6.31 10.74 -26.44
C PRO A 188 -5.65 11.02 -25.08
N CYS A 189 -4.44 10.56 -24.90
CA CYS A 189 -3.63 10.89 -23.73
C CYS A 189 -3.07 12.32 -23.91
N MET A 190 -3.52 13.23 -23.07
CA MET A 190 -3.02 14.60 -23.06
C MET A 190 -1.67 14.66 -22.33
N ILE A 191 -0.63 15.16 -23.00
CA ILE A 191 0.74 15.24 -22.46
C ILE A 191 1.22 16.69 -22.25
N GLN A 192 0.53 17.68 -22.79
CA GLN A 192 0.80 19.10 -22.53
C GLN A 192 -0.46 19.91 -22.76
N LYS A 193 -0.75 20.84 -21.86
CA LYS A 193 -1.86 21.80 -22.04
C LYS A 193 -1.52 22.86 -23.06
N SER A 194 -2.53 23.61 -23.50
CA SER A 194 -2.37 24.74 -24.41
C SER A 194 -1.47 25.86 -23.88
N ASP A 195 -1.37 26.01 -22.57
CA ASP A 195 -0.46 26.94 -21.87
C ASP A 195 0.95 26.39 -21.65
N GLY A 196 1.23 25.18 -22.14
CA GLY A 196 2.53 24.51 -21.98
C GLY A 196 2.70 23.75 -20.65
N ALA A 197 1.68 23.75 -19.78
CA ALA A 197 1.78 23.06 -18.50
C ALA A 197 1.70 21.53 -18.65
N SER A 198 2.41 20.83 -17.77
CA SER A 198 2.37 19.37 -17.65
C SER A 198 1.13 18.91 -16.92
N LEU A 199 0.73 17.67 -17.19
CA LEU A 199 -0.40 16.96 -16.60
C LEU A 199 0.06 15.68 -15.92
N TYR A 200 -0.84 14.97 -15.26
CA TYR A 200 -0.55 13.65 -14.70
C TYR A 200 -0.06 12.65 -15.76
N GLY A 201 -0.66 12.67 -16.96
CA GLY A 201 -0.20 11.84 -18.08
C GLY A 201 1.26 12.12 -18.48
N THR A 202 1.65 13.39 -18.48
CA THR A 202 3.05 13.80 -18.76
C THR A 202 4.01 13.25 -17.72
N THR A 203 3.68 13.44 -16.45
CA THR A 203 4.52 13.04 -15.32
C THR A 203 4.63 11.52 -15.22
N ASP A 204 3.52 10.79 -15.44
CA ASP A 204 3.52 9.32 -15.41
C ASP A 204 4.34 8.72 -16.57
N LEU A 205 4.26 9.30 -17.78
CA LEU A 205 5.11 8.88 -18.91
C LEU A 205 6.58 9.19 -18.66
N ALA A 206 6.91 10.36 -18.14
CA ALA A 206 8.28 10.74 -17.77
C ALA A 206 8.84 9.84 -16.66
N THR A 207 8.00 9.43 -15.71
CA THR A 207 8.37 8.46 -14.67
C THR A 207 8.70 7.09 -15.28
N LEU A 208 7.98 6.66 -16.31
CA LEU A 208 8.31 5.42 -17.03
C LEU A 208 9.63 5.55 -17.79
N VAL A 209 9.93 6.71 -18.39
CA VAL A 209 11.26 6.98 -18.98
C VAL A 209 12.36 6.81 -17.93
N GLN A 210 12.20 7.43 -16.78
CA GLN A 210 13.15 7.32 -15.67
C GLN A 210 13.33 5.88 -15.20
N ARG A 211 12.24 5.13 -15.01
CA ARG A 211 12.29 3.74 -14.55
C ARG A 211 12.97 2.82 -15.56
N GLU A 212 12.73 3.07 -16.85
CA GLU A 212 13.42 2.30 -17.90
C GLU A 212 14.92 2.58 -17.91
N GLU A 213 15.35 3.83 -17.79
CA GLU A 213 16.76 4.19 -17.73
C GLU A 213 17.47 3.66 -16.48
N ASP A 214 16.82 3.79 -15.30
CA ASP A 214 17.44 3.45 -14.02
C ASP A 214 17.41 1.95 -13.71
N TYR A 215 16.35 1.22 -14.11
CA TYR A 215 16.06 -0.13 -13.61
C TYR A 215 15.82 -1.19 -14.68
N HIS A 216 15.45 -0.84 -15.90
CA HIS A 216 15.06 -1.78 -16.97
C HIS A 216 14.06 -2.84 -16.47
N PRO A 217 12.87 -2.46 -15.97
CA PRO A 217 11.96 -3.40 -15.35
C PRO A 217 11.31 -4.33 -16.38
N ASP A 218 11.20 -5.62 -16.07
CA ASP A 218 10.40 -6.55 -16.86
C ASP A 218 8.90 -6.31 -16.68
N LYS A 219 8.53 -5.80 -15.51
CA LYS A 219 7.13 -5.57 -15.11
C LYS A 219 7.01 -4.38 -14.18
N VAL A 220 6.02 -3.51 -14.44
CA VAL A 220 5.66 -2.39 -13.58
C VAL A 220 4.20 -2.55 -13.14
N ILE A 221 3.96 -2.59 -11.83
CA ILE A 221 2.63 -2.78 -11.24
C ILE A 221 2.22 -1.50 -10.54
N TYR A 222 1.07 -0.95 -10.92
CA TYR A 222 0.47 0.25 -10.34
C TYR A 222 -0.67 -0.15 -9.41
N VAL A 223 -0.50 0.05 -8.11
CA VAL A 223 -1.50 -0.26 -7.08
C VAL A 223 -2.22 1.03 -6.71
N VAL A 224 -3.35 1.27 -7.33
CA VAL A 224 -4.07 2.55 -7.29
C VAL A 224 -5.59 2.34 -7.22
N ASP A 225 -6.33 3.41 -6.92
CA ASP A 225 -7.79 3.37 -6.93
C ASP A 225 -8.33 2.97 -8.31
N LYS A 226 -9.30 2.06 -8.36
CA LYS A 226 -9.89 1.54 -9.60
C LYS A 226 -10.49 2.63 -10.50
N ARG A 227 -10.85 3.80 -9.95
CA ARG A 227 -11.36 4.94 -10.71
C ARG A 227 -10.33 5.55 -11.65
N GLN A 228 -9.04 5.25 -11.48
CA GLN A 228 -7.96 5.71 -12.34
C GLN A 228 -7.69 4.79 -13.55
N GLU A 229 -8.52 3.79 -13.80
CA GLU A 229 -8.31 2.81 -14.87
C GLU A 229 -8.18 3.45 -16.25
N LEU A 230 -9.03 4.44 -16.60
CA LEU A 230 -8.94 5.13 -17.87
C LEU A 230 -7.62 5.88 -18.04
N HIS A 231 -7.19 6.60 -17.00
CA HIS A 231 -5.92 7.31 -17.00
C HIS A 231 -4.74 6.36 -17.26
N PHE A 232 -4.66 5.25 -16.55
CA PHE A 232 -3.57 4.28 -16.74
C PHE A 232 -3.69 3.51 -18.08
N THR A 233 -4.88 3.30 -18.59
CA THR A 233 -5.08 2.79 -19.96
C THR A 233 -4.41 3.72 -20.97
N GLN A 234 -4.67 5.02 -20.87
CA GLN A 234 -4.05 6.03 -21.73
C GLN A 234 -2.53 6.07 -21.60
N VAL A 235 -2.02 6.07 -20.36
CA VAL A 235 -0.57 6.09 -20.09
C VAL A 235 0.12 4.83 -20.63
N PHE A 236 -0.42 3.66 -20.36
CA PHE A 236 0.18 2.38 -20.79
C PHE A 236 0.21 2.24 -22.29
N ARG A 237 -0.90 2.58 -22.95
CA ARG A 237 -0.95 2.54 -24.43
C ARG A 237 -0.01 3.56 -25.05
N SER A 238 0.09 4.76 -24.49
CA SER A 238 1.06 5.77 -24.92
C SER A 238 2.49 5.27 -24.78
N ALA A 239 2.83 4.71 -23.61
CA ALA A 239 4.18 4.21 -23.33
C ALA A 239 4.59 3.07 -24.27
N LYS A 240 3.68 2.15 -24.58
CA LYS A 240 3.92 1.04 -25.51
C LYS A 240 4.03 1.51 -26.97
N LYS A 241 3.07 2.32 -27.41
CA LYS A 241 3.02 2.83 -28.78
C LYS A 241 4.25 3.65 -29.15
N THR A 242 4.76 4.42 -28.21
CA THR A 242 5.88 5.35 -28.42
C THR A 242 7.25 4.74 -28.14
N GLY A 243 7.29 3.50 -27.65
CA GLY A 243 8.55 2.86 -27.27
C GLY A 243 9.23 3.47 -26.03
N ILE A 244 8.49 4.23 -25.19
CA ILE A 244 8.98 4.69 -23.88
C ILE A 244 9.37 3.49 -23.02
N VAL A 245 8.60 2.41 -23.13
CA VAL A 245 8.97 1.11 -22.57
C VAL A 245 9.13 0.08 -23.69
N PRO A 246 10.02 -0.92 -23.55
CA PRO A 246 10.11 -2.02 -24.48
C PRO A 246 8.78 -2.77 -24.65
N ALA A 247 8.58 -3.38 -25.81
CA ALA A 247 7.36 -4.13 -26.10
C ALA A 247 7.11 -5.28 -25.12
N GLU A 248 8.19 -5.92 -24.65
CA GLU A 248 8.17 -7.03 -23.69
C GLU A 248 7.90 -6.60 -22.25
N THR A 249 8.10 -5.33 -21.88
CA THR A 249 7.83 -4.83 -20.53
C THR A 249 6.34 -4.89 -20.23
N GLU A 250 5.96 -5.59 -19.19
CA GLU A 250 4.55 -5.68 -18.78
C GLU A 250 4.18 -4.48 -17.89
N LEU A 251 3.16 -3.71 -18.30
CA LEU A 251 2.55 -2.65 -17.51
C LEU A 251 1.22 -3.16 -16.95
N LYS A 252 1.08 -3.20 -15.64
CA LYS A 252 -0.06 -3.81 -14.96
C LYS A 252 -0.79 -2.80 -14.06
N PHE A 253 -2.09 -2.67 -14.29
CA PHE A 253 -2.99 -1.90 -13.44
C PHE A 253 -3.64 -2.83 -12.41
N LEU A 254 -3.37 -2.57 -11.13
CA LEU A 254 -4.01 -3.25 -10.00
C LEU A 254 -4.90 -2.23 -9.27
N GLY A 255 -6.12 -2.07 -9.78
CA GLY A 255 -7.12 -1.16 -9.23
C GLY A 255 -7.81 -1.74 -8.01
N PHE A 256 -7.86 -0.97 -6.93
CA PHE A 256 -8.57 -1.39 -5.72
C PHE A 256 -9.87 -0.59 -5.51
N GLY A 257 -10.83 -1.26 -4.86
CA GLY A 257 -12.10 -0.68 -4.48
C GLY A 257 -12.03 0.11 -3.17
N THR A 258 -13.18 0.61 -2.73
CA THR A 258 -13.31 1.47 -1.56
C THR A 258 -13.54 0.67 -0.29
N MET A 259 -12.92 1.10 0.81
CA MET A 259 -13.26 0.65 2.15
C MET A 259 -14.42 1.49 2.68
N ASN A 260 -15.54 0.83 2.95
CA ASN A 260 -16.78 1.48 3.38
C ASN A 260 -17.08 1.23 4.86
N GLY A 261 -17.85 2.12 5.47
CA GLY A 261 -18.47 1.88 6.77
C GLY A 261 -19.73 0.99 6.66
N LYS A 262 -20.32 0.67 7.80
CA LYS A 262 -21.58 -0.14 7.88
C LYS A 262 -22.77 0.51 7.15
N ASP A 263 -22.71 1.82 6.90
CA ASP A 263 -23.71 2.59 6.14
C ASP A 263 -23.53 2.48 4.61
N GLY A 264 -22.54 1.71 4.14
CA GLY A 264 -22.21 1.54 2.73
C GLY A 264 -21.52 2.74 2.08
N LYS A 265 -21.20 3.78 2.84
CA LYS A 265 -20.45 4.96 2.39
C LYS A 265 -18.98 4.84 2.74
N PRO A 266 -18.08 5.59 2.06
CA PRO A 266 -16.67 5.61 2.44
C PRO A 266 -16.48 5.83 3.92
N PHE A 267 -15.60 5.04 4.55
CA PHE A 267 -15.38 5.03 6.00
C PHE A 267 -14.98 6.42 6.50
N LYS A 268 -15.74 6.94 7.48
CA LYS A 268 -15.56 8.29 8.03
C LYS A 268 -15.56 8.26 9.55
N THR A 269 -15.06 9.33 10.16
CA THR A 269 -15.22 9.57 11.59
C THR A 269 -16.70 9.82 11.94
N ARG A 270 -17.05 9.68 13.22
CA ARG A 270 -18.40 10.02 13.72
C ARG A 270 -18.80 11.47 13.44
N GLU A 271 -17.82 12.36 13.32
CA GLU A 271 -17.98 13.79 13.03
C GLU A 271 -18.06 14.10 11.52
N GLY A 272 -18.02 13.07 10.66
CA GLY A 272 -18.20 13.18 9.21
C GLY A 272 -16.94 13.44 8.39
N GLY A 273 -15.77 13.57 9.03
CA GLY A 273 -14.46 13.69 8.35
C GLY A 273 -13.87 12.35 7.93
N VAL A 274 -12.85 12.37 7.06
CA VAL A 274 -12.08 11.17 6.72
C VAL A 274 -11.27 10.75 7.93
N MET A 275 -11.35 9.46 8.32
CA MET A 275 -10.59 8.94 9.45
C MET A 275 -9.10 8.86 9.13
N ARG A 276 -8.27 9.40 10.01
CA ARG A 276 -6.81 9.23 9.94
C ARG A 276 -6.43 7.78 10.18
N LEU A 277 -5.46 7.28 9.44
CA LEU A 277 -4.99 5.90 9.55
C LEU A 277 -4.44 5.59 10.95
N GLU A 278 -3.66 6.51 11.51
CA GLU A 278 -3.12 6.38 12.89
C GLU A 278 -4.22 6.19 13.93
N ARG A 279 -5.34 6.92 13.81
CA ARG A 279 -6.49 6.78 14.70
C ARG A 279 -7.17 5.41 14.55
N LEU A 280 -7.35 4.93 13.33
CA LEU A 280 -7.90 3.60 13.08
C LEU A 280 -7.06 2.50 13.73
N ILE A 281 -5.75 2.57 13.56
CA ILE A 281 -4.81 1.62 14.16
C ILE A 281 -4.90 1.67 15.69
N ALA A 282 -4.95 2.87 16.27
CA ALA A 282 -5.08 3.04 17.72
C ALA A 282 -6.40 2.48 18.27
N GLU A 283 -7.53 2.76 17.62
CA GLU A 283 -8.84 2.26 18.01
C GLU A 283 -8.92 0.72 17.98
N ILE A 284 -8.36 0.10 16.94
CA ILE A 284 -8.32 -1.36 16.82
C ILE A 284 -7.37 -1.98 17.84
N THR A 285 -6.22 -1.38 18.07
CA THR A 285 -5.27 -1.83 19.09
C THR A 285 -5.91 -1.79 20.48
N GLU A 286 -6.63 -0.74 20.81
CA GLU A 286 -7.33 -0.62 22.09
C GLU A 286 -8.47 -1.65 22.23
N GLU A 287 -9.21 -1.90 21.16
CA GLU A 287 -10.24 -2.94 21.14
C GLU A 287 -9.64 -4.34 21.38
N MET A 288 -8.51 -4.64 20.73
CA MET A 288 -7.79 -5.89 20.95
C MET A 288 -7.22 -5.98 22.36
N TYR A 289 -6.71 -4.88 22.91
CA TYR A 289 -6.21 -4.84 24.29
C TYR A 289 -7.32 -5.21 25.30
N LYS A 290 -8.51 -4.65 25.14
CA LYS A 290 -9.66 -4.98 26.02
C LYS A 290 -9.98 -6.47 25.97
N LYS A 291 -10.06 -7.06 24.78
CA LYS A 291 -10.33 -8.50 24.60
C LYS A 291 -9.25 -9.40 25.20
N ILE A 292 -7.99 -8.99 25.14
CA ILE A 292 -6.87 -9.73 25.73
C ILE A 292 -6.87 -9.56 27.27
N ASP A 293 -7.13 -8.35 27.77
CA ASP A 293 -7.13 -8.04 29.20
C ASP A 293 -8.30 -8.72 29.96
N GLU A 294 -9.44 -8.94 29.32
CA GLU A 294 -10.57 -9.69 29.89
C GLU A 294 -10.19 -11.13 30.30
N ASN A 295 -9.20 -11.72 29.65
CA ASN A 295 -8.72 -13.08 29.90
C ASN A 295 -7.40 -13.15 30.71
N ARG A 296 -7.08 -12.15 31.50
CA ARG A 296 -5.82 -11.90 32.20
C ARG A 296 -5.00 -13.13 32.59
N THR A 297 -3.91 -13.36 31.86
CA THR A 297 -2.86 -14.32 32.21
C THR A 297 -1.45 -13.75 32.04
N VAL A 298 -1.33 -12.51 31.55
CA VAL A 298 -0.06 -11.87 31.18
C VAL A 298 0.07 -10.46 31.78
N GLU A 299 1.29 -9.95 31.87
CA GLU A 299 1.58 -8.60 32.32
C GLU A 299 1.03 -7.54 31.35
N GLU A 300 0.69 -6.35 31.84
CA GLU A 300 0.09 -5.28 31.06
C GLU A 300 0.91 -4.89 29.82
N SER A 301 2.24 -4.79 29.97
CA SER A 301 3.14 -4.44 28.88
C SER A 301 3.14 -5.49 27.75
N GLU A 302 3.08 -6.76 28.11
CA GLU A 302 2.96 -7.87 27.17
C GLU A 302 1.60 -7.90 26.49
N ALA A 303 0.52 -7.66 27.24
CA ALA A 303 -0.83 -7.56 26.70
C ALA A 303 -0.96 -6.41 25.68
N ARG A 304 -0.36 -5.25 25.95
CA ARG A 304 -0.34 -4.12 25.03
C ARG A 304 0.46 -4.40 23.76
N GLN A 305 1.61 -5.04 23.86
CA GLN A 305 2.41 -5.42 22.70
C GLN A 305 1.69 -6.47 21.85
N THR A 306 1.06 -7.45 22.48
CA THR A 306 0.24 -8.46 21.81
C THR A 306 -0.95 -7.81 21.10
N ALA A 307 -1.65 -6.88 21.77
CA ALA A 307 -2.76 -6.15 21.19
C ALA A 307 -2.37 -5.36 19.93
N LYS A 308 -1.19 -4.76 19.93
CA LYS A 308 -0.64 -4.06 18.76
C LYS A 308 -0.42 -5.02 17.58
N THR A 309 0.19 -6.17 17.83
CA THR A 309 0.45 -7.19 16.82
C THR A 309 -0.84 -7.78 16.27
N VAL A 310 -1.74 -8.18 17.14
CA VAL A 310 -3.03 -8.80 16.74
C VAL A 310 -3.95 -7.78 16.09
N GLY A 311 -3.94 -6.52 16.55
CA GLY A 311 -4.67 -5.42 15.94
C GLY A 311 -4.22 -5.15 14.50
N LEU A 312 -2.90 -5.14 14.26
CA LEU A 312 -2.35 -5.01 12.92
C LEU A 312 -2.75 -6.18 12.01
N ALA A 313 -2.70 -7.40 12.52
CA ALA A 313 -3.16 -8.58 11.81
C ALA A 313 -4.66 -8.50 11.46
N ALA A 314 -5.48 -8.01 12.38
CA ALA A 314 -6.92 -7.80 12.15
C ALA A 314 -7.18 -6.85 10.97
N ILE A 315 -6.45 -5.73 10.90
CA ILE A 315 -6.57 -4.75 9.82
C ILE A 315 -6.10 -5.34 8.50
N LYS A 316 -4.88 -5.88 8.46
CA LYS A 316 -4.26 -6.37 7.23
C LYS A 316 -5.03 -7.55 6.64
N TYR A 317 -5.34 -8.53 7.46
CA TYR A 317 -6.09 -9.69 7.01
C TYR A 317 -7.53 -9.32 6.60
N GLY A 318 -8.16 -8.43 7.35
CA GLY A 318 -9.50 -7.92 7.04
C GLY A 318 -9.55 -7.24 5.66
N ASP A 319 -8.54 -6.46 5.31
CA ASP A 319 -8.42 -5.85 3.97
C ASP A 319 -8.07 -6.90 2.90
N LEU A 320 -6.98 -7.64 3.08
CA LEU A 320 -6.43 -8.55 2.08
C LEU A 320 -7.30 -9.76 1.79
N SER A 321 -8.20 -10.14 2.68
CA SER A 321 -9.17 -11.22 2.46
C SER A 321 -10.25 -10.87 1.42
N ASN A 322 -10.37 -9.59 1.07
CA ASN A 322 -11.25 -9.13 0.00
C ASN A 322 -10.49 -9.05 -1.33
N GLN A 323 -11.15 -9.40 -2.41
CA GLN A 323 -10.61 -9.17 -3.75
C GLN A 323 -10.30 -7.69 -3.93
N ALA A 324 -9.10 -7.34 -4.40
CA ALA A 324 -8.63 -5.96 -4.48
C ALA A 324 -9.63 -5.01 -5.18
N SER A 325 -10.18 -5.41 -6.34
CA SER A 325 -11.11 -4.60 -7.14
C SER A 325 -12.51 -4.39 -6.50
N LYS A 326 -12.83 -5.12 -5.43
CA LYS A 326 -14.12 -5.02 -4.76
C LYS A 326 -14.10 -3.98 -3.66
N ASP A 327 -15.22 -3.29 -3.51
CA ASP A 327 -15.51 -2.51 -2.31
C ASP A 327 -15.86 -3.47 -1.16
N TYR A 328 -15.52 -3.12 0.06
CA TYR A 328 -15.88 -3.93 1.21
C TYR A 328 -16.25 -3.06 2.42
N VAL A 329 -16.98 -3.65 3.36
CA VAL A 329 -17.36 -3.00 4.62
C VAL A 329 -16.33 -3.32 5.68
N PHE A 330 -15.72 -2.27 6.25
CA PHE A 330 -14.84 -2.39 7.40
C PHE A 330 -15.68 -2.51 8.67
N ASP A 331 -15.65 -3.68 9.29
CA ASP A 331 -16.37 -4.00 10.53
C ASP A 331 -15.36 -4.36 11.62
N VAL A 332 -15.17 -3.45 12.58
CA VAL A 332 -14.20 -3.61 13.69
C VAL A 332 -14.52 -4.86 14.50
N ASP A 333 -15.79 -5.09 14.86
CA ASP A 333 -16.20 -6.23 15.69
C ASP A 333 -15.88 -7.56 15.00
N ARG A 334 -16.16 -7.63 13.69
CA ARG A 334 -15.87 -8.81 12.87
C ARG A 334 -14.37 -9.05 12.73
N PHE A 335 -13.61 -8.01 12.39
CA PHE A 335 -12.16 -8.14 12.10
C PHE A 335 -11.32 -8.42 13.35
N THR A 336 -11.78 -7.99 14.50
CA THR A 336 -11.13 -8.23 15.80
C THR A 336 -11.60 -9.51 16.50
N SER A 337 -12.48 -10.29 15.88
CA SER A 337 -12.93 -11.57 16.43
C SER A 337 -11.83 -12.62 16.38
N PHE A 338 -11.72 -13.45 17.42
CA PHE A 338 -10.86 -14.65 17.44
C PHE A 338 -11.51 -15.87 16.77
N GLU A 339 -12.71 -15.72 16.24
CA GLU A 339 -13.46 -16.76 15.56
C GLU A 339 -13.78 -16.33 14.13
N GLY A 340 -13.85 -17.30 13.22
CA GLY A 340 -14.15 -17.09 11.82
C GLY A 340 -12.95 -16.66 10.98
N ASN A 341 -13.22 -16.11 9.81
CA ASN A 341 -12.18 -15.73 8.83
C ASN A 341 -11.54 -14.38 9.18
N THR A 342 -10.63 -14.36 10.15
CA THR A 342 -10.01 -13.17 10.71
C THR A 342 -8.51 -13.35 10.94
N GLY A 343 -7.76 -12.24 10.97
CA GLY A 343 -6.34 -12.23 11.34
C GLY A 343 -6.08 -12.79 12.74
N PRO A 344 -6.82 -12.35 13.77
CA PRO A 344 -6.70 -12.92 15.12
C PRO A 344 -6.92 -14.43 15.18
N TYR A 345 -7.85 -14.98 14.42
CA TYR A 345 -8.08 -16.43 14.35
C TYR A 345 -6.85 -17.18 13.79
N ILE A 346 -6.25 -16.66 12.72
CA ILE A 346 -5.06 -17.25 12.12
C ILE A 346 -3.89 -17.23 13.10
N LEU A 347 -3.64 -16.09 13.76
CA LEU A 347 -2.58 -15.98 14.77
C LEU A 347 -2.81 -16.91 15.96
N TYR A 348 -4.05 -17.02 16.43
CA TYR A 348 -4.42 -17.94 17.50
C TYR A 348 -4.15 -19.40 17.11
N THR A 349 -4.44 -19.79 15.86
CA THR A 349 -4.15 -21.12 15.32
C THR A 349 -2.64 -21.40 15.36
N ILE A 350 -1.81 -20.45 14.94
CA ILE A 350 -0.34 -20.60 14.98
C ILE A 350 0.15 -20.73 16.42
N VAL A 351 -0.36 -19.94 17.35
CA VAL A 351 -0.02 -20.01 18.78
C VAL A 351 -0.41 -21.38 19.36
N ARG A 352 -1.55 -21.93 18.99
CA ARG A 352 -1.98 -23.27 19.39
C ARG A 352 -0.99 -24.34 18.92
N ILE A 353 -0.57 -24.28 17.66
CA ILE A 353 0.45 -25.20 17.12
C ILE A 353 1.76 -25.08 17.90
N LYS A 354 2.24 -23.85 18.10
CA LYS A 354 3.47 -23.60 18.88
C LYS A 354 3.39 -24.17 20.30
N SER A 355 2.24 -24.01 20.96
CA SER A 355 2.01 -24.56 22.29
C SER A 355 2.13 -26.09 22.33
N ILE A 356 1.59 -26.78 21.31
CA ILE A 356 1.69 -28.25 21.21
C ILE A 356 3.14 -28.66 20.99
N LEU A 357 3.85 -28.01 20.07
CA LEU A 357 5.26 -28.30 19.79
C LEU A 357 6.15 -28.06 21.01
N ASN A 358 5.93 -26.96 21.75
CA ASN A 358 6.65 -26.65 22.97
C ASN A 358 6.41 -27.70 24.08
N LYS A 359 5.16 -28.15 24.24
CA LYS A 359 4.82 -29.21 25.21
C LYS A 359 5.50 -30.54 24.85
N TYR A 360 5.53 -30.89 23.58
CA TYR A 360 6.22 -32.10 23.09
C TYR A 360 7.72 -32.04 23.39
N GLN A 361 8.39 -30.90 23.17
CA GLN A 361 9.80 -30.70 23.52
C GLN A 361 10.04 -30.73 25.04
N ALA A 362 9.11 -30.14 25.81
CA ALA A 362 9.22 -30.15 27.29
C ALA A 362 9.16 -31.57 27.89
N GLN A 363 8.64 -32.56 27.15
CA GLN A 363 8.64 -33.96 27.51
C GLN A 363 10.00 -34.67 27.20
N GLY A 364 11.00 -33.93 26.75
CA GLY A 364 12.33 -34.44 26.40
C GLY A 364 12.48 -34.93 24.96
N ASN A 365 11.52 -34.60 24.09
CA ASN A 365 11.53 -35.00 22.68
C ASN A 365 12.17 -33.92 21.79
N ASP A 366 12.78 -34.36 20.68
CA ASP A 366 13.36 -33.50 19.67
C ASP A 366 12.39 -33.30 18.49
N LEU A 367 12.40 -32.11 17.90
CA LEU A 367 11.65 -31.80 16.68
C LEU A 367 12.46 -32.08 15.40
N ASP A 368 13.75 -32.33 15.51
CA ASP A 368 14.59 -32.56 14.34
C ASP A 368 14.49 -33.99 13.82
N GLY A 369 14.57 -34.10 12.49
CA GLY A 369 14.56 -35.40 11.81
C GLY A 369 13.20 -36.10 11.77
N LEU A 370 12.15 -35.47 12.29
CA LEU A 370 10.79 -36.00 12.21
C LEU A 370 10.28 -36.02 10.78
N LYS A 371 9.55 -37.06 10.41
CA LYS A 371 8.98 -37.26 9.07
C LYS A 371 7.48 -37.49 9.15
N VAL A 372 6.75 -36.86 8.24
CA VAL A 372 5.35 -37.18 8.01
C VAL A 372 5.26 -38.54 7.36
N GLN A 373 4.39 -39.41 7.90
CA GLN A 373 4.09 -40.72 7.37
C GLN A 373 2.69 -40.76 6.74
N ASP A 374 2.26 -41.92 6.25
CA ASP A 374 0.92 -42.11 5.71
C ASP A 374 -0.16 -41.75 6.73
N ALA A 375 -1.24 -41.12 6.26
CA ALA A 375 -2.35 -40.72 7.12
C ALA A 375 -3.10 -41.90 7.69
N HIS A 376 -3.44 -41.83 8.97
CA HIS A 376 -4.23 -42.85 9.68
C HIS A 376 -5.71 -42.48 9.82
N ALA A 377 -6.05 -41.20 9.58
CA ALA A 377 -7.40 -40.67 9.71
C ALA A 377 -7.72 -39.67 8.59
N ASP A 378 -9.02 -39.47 8.30
CA ASP A 378 -9.46 -38.51 7.27
C ASP A 378 -9.10 -37.08 7.59
N CYS A 379 -9.16 -36.67 8.86
CA CYS A 379 -8.78 -35.31 9.28
C CYS A 379 -7.28 -35.05 9.11
N GLU A 380 -6.43 -36.05 9.35
CA GLU A 380 -4.98 -35.98 9.11
C GLU A 380 -4.69 -35.86 7.62
N LYS A 381 -5.32 -36.73 6.79
CA LYS A 381 -5.20 -36.65 5.32
C LYS A 381 -5.65 -35.32 4.77
N ALA A 382 -6.77 -34.78 5.26
CA ALA A 382 -7.27 -33.48 4.86
C ALA A 382 -6.26 -32.36 5.14
N LEU A 383 -5.62 -32.38 6.32
CA LEU A 383 -4.57 -31.42 6.67
C LEU A 383 -3.33 -31.55 5.77
N MET A 384 -2.90 -32.78 5.49
CA MET A 384 -1.77 -33.04 4.57
C MET A 384 -2.07 -32.49 3.17
N LEU A 385 -3.28 -32.68 2.66
CA LEU A 385 -3.70 -32.18 1.35
C LEU A 385 -3.74 -30.65 1.30
N GLU A 386 -4.20 -30.00 2.37
CA GLU A 386 -4.17 -28.53 2.45
C GLU A 386 -2.72 -28.00 2.47
N VAL A 387 -1.83 -28.59 3.25
CA VAL A 387 -0.41 -28.21 3.26
C VAL A 387 0.21 -28.35 1.87
N ALA A 388 -0.11 -29.41 1.13
CA ALA A 388 0.43 -29.68 -0.20
C ALA A 388 0.05 -28.62 -1.26
N LYS A 389 -1.03 -27.87 -1.06
CA LYS A 389 -1.48 -26.82 -1.99
C LYS A 389 -0.62 -25.57 -1.98
N TYR A 390 0.28 -25.40 -1.02
CA TYR A 390 1.03 -24.14 -0.80
C TYR A 390 1.67 -23.57 -2.06
N ASN A 391 2.43 -24.37 -2.81
CA ASN A 391 3.13 -23.90 -3.99
C ASN A 391 2.18 -23.42 -5.10
N ASP A 392 1.10 -24.16 -5.33
CA ASP A 392 0.09 -23.80 -6.35
C ASP A 392 -0.66 -22.52 -5.96
N VAL A 393 -0.99 -22.38 -4.69
CA VAL A 393 -1.65 -21.15 -4.19
C VAL A 393 -0.75 -19.95 -4.34
N MET A 394 0.54 -20.07 -3.99
CA MET A 394 1.50 -18.96 -4.12
C MET A 394 1.69 -18.58 -5.59
N ALA A 395 1.84 -19.54 -6.49
CA ALA A 395 1.98 -19.30 -7.91
C ALA A 395 0.74 -18.60 -8.50
N ASN A 396 -0.46 -19.07 -8.16
CA ASN A 396 -1.72 -18.47 -8.61
C ASN A 396 -1.93 -17.05 -8.03
N ALA A 397 -1.61 -16.85 -6.76
CA ALA A 397 -1.72 -15.53 -6.13
C ALA A 397 -0.77 -14.51 -6.77
N PHE A 398 0.44 -14.93 -7.13
CA PHE A 398 1.39 -14.09 -7.87
C PHE A 398 0.92 -13.79 -9.29
N GLN A 399 0.51 -14.81 -10.04
CA GLN A 399 0.04 -14.65 -11.41
C GLN A 399 -1.13 -13.68 -11.53
N ASP A 400 -2.08 -13.77 -10.60
CA ASP A 400 -3.28 -12.94 -10.60
C ASP A 400 -3.15 -11.66 -9.77
N LEU A 401 -2.00 -11.43 -9.14
CA LEU A 401 -1.77 -10.33 -8.17
C LEU A 401 -2.89 -10.28 -7.11
N ALA A 402 -3.17 -11.44 -6.52
CA ALA A 402 -4.37 -11.69 -5.72
C ALA A 402 -4.06 -12.19 -4.30
N PRO A 403 -3.67 -11.30 -3.36
CA PRO A 403 -3.42 -11.67 -1.97
C PRO A 403 -4.59 -12.36 -1.29
N HIS A 404 -5.84 -12.07 -1.69
CA HIS A 404 -7.03 -12.72 -1.13
C HIS A 404 -7.06 -14.24 -1.32
N LYS A 405 -6.37 -14.76 -2.33
CA LYS A 405 -6.22 -16.22 -2.54
C LYS A 405 -5.37 -16.86 -1.45
N ILE A 406 -4.34 -16.16 -0.97
CA ILE A 406 -3.53 -16.62 0.16
C ILE A 406 -4.35 -16.56 1.45
N CYS A 407 -5.11 -15.49 1.68
CA CYS A 407 -6.00 -15.40 2.84
C CYS A 407 -7.02 -16.55 2.88
N ALA A 408 -7.66 -16.86 1.76
CA ALA A 408 -8.57 -18.01 1.66
C ALA A 408 -7.85 -19.33 1.97
N TYR A 409 -6.67 -19.52 1.45
CA TYR A 409 -5.86 -20.71 1.68
C TYR A 409 -5.48 -20.89 3.15
N ILE A 410 -4.95 -19.86 3.81
CA ILE A 410 -4.54 -19.97 5.23
C ILE A 410 -5.74 -20.16 6.15
N TYR A 411 -6.91 -19.65 5.79
CA TYR A 411 -8.14 -19.93 6.52
C TYR A 411 -8.56 -21.40 6.39
N ASP A 412 -8.53 -21.96 5.20
CA ASP A 412 -8.83 -23.37 4.97
C ASP A 412 -7.81 -24.28 5.67
N LEU A 413 -6.53 -23.93 5.62
CA LEU A 413 -5.45 -24.63 6.32
C LEU A 413 -5.64 -24.58 7.84
N ALA A 414 -5.97 -23.42 8.39
CA ALA A 414 -6.26 -23.28 9.82
C ALA A 414 -7.47 -24.13 10.26
N ASN A 415 -8.52 -24.15 9.45
CA ASN A 415 -9.70 -24.99 9.72
C ASN A 415 -9.36 -26.49 9.66
N ALA A 416 -8.57 -26.92 8.67
CA ALA A 416 -8.12 -28.32 8.56
C ALA A 416 -7.27 -28.71 9.78
N PHE A 417 -6.37 -27.84 10.23
CA PHE A 417 -5.60 -28.05 11.45
C PHE A 417 -6.51 -28.13 12.70
N ASN A 418 -7.44 -27.19 12.87
CA ASN A 418 -8.33 -27.18 14.05
C ASN A 418 -9.22 -28.44 14.09
N ARG A 419 -9.70 -28.93 12.94
CA ARG A 419 -10.39 -30.20 12.86
C ARG A 419 -9.49 -31.36 13.31
N PHE A 420 -8.28 -31.46 12.77
CA PHE A 420 -7.30 -32.46 13.18
C PHE A 420 -7.00 -32.43 14.68
N TYR A 421 -6.82 -31.23 15.24
CA TYR A 421 -6.59 -30.99 16.66
C TYR A 421 -7.75 -31.49 17.53
N HIS A 422 -8.99 -31.23 17.12
CA HIS A 422 -10.18 -31.66 17.89
C HIS A 422 -10.46 -33.16 17.79
N GLU A 423 -10.15 -33.79 16.68
CA GLU A 423 -10.41 -35.21 16.45
C GLU A 423 -9.26 -36.14 16.85
N THR A 424 -8.08 -35.57 17.21
CA THR A 424 -6.86 -36.35 17.44
C THR A 424 -6.24 -36.03 18.80
N LYS A 425 -5.92 -37.07 19.58
CA LYS A 425 -5.17 -36.94 20.85
C LYS A 425 -3.68 -36.89 20.58
N ILE A 426 -3.18 -35.76 20.07
CA ILE A 426 -1.82 -35.61 19.55
C ILE A 426 -0.74 -35.94 20.59
N LEU A 427 -0.77 -35.27 21.75
CA LEU A 427 0.22 -35.46 22.81
C LEU A 427 -0.03 -36.72 23.67
N ALA A 428 -1.24 -37.28 23.60
CA ALA A 428 -1.62 -38.49 24.31
C ALA A 428 -1.66 -39.72 23.38
N GLU A 429 -1.12 -39.62 22.16
CA GLU A 429 -0.98 -40.77 21.27
C GLU A 429 0.06 -41.74 21.88
N GLU A 430 -0.34 -43.01 21.99
CA GLU A 430 0.49 -44.05 22.60
C GLU A 430 1.50 -44.63 21.61
N ASP A 431 1.13 -44.68 20.34
CA ASP A 431 2.04 -45.08 19.25
C ASP A 431 3.02 -43.95 18.95
N GLN A 432 4.27 -44.14 19.37
CA GLN A 432 5.32 -43.11 19.22
C GLN A 432 5.59 -42.74 17.76
N GLU A 433 5.49 -43.66 16.81
CA GLU A 433 5.73 -43.38 15.40
C GLU A 433 4.60 -42.56 14.81
N LYS A 434 3.35 -42.82 15.19
CA LYS A 434 2.21 -41.96 14.85
C LYS A 434 2.36 -40.57 15.45
N GLN A 435 2.71 -40.49 16.72
CA GLN A 435 2.91 -39.19 17.40
C GLN A 435 3.98 -38.36 16.71
N LYS A 436 5.11 -38.95 16.36
CA LYS A 436 6.20 -38.29 15.61
C LYS A 436 5.71 -37.76 14.26
N SER A 437 4.90 -38.53 13.54
CA SER A 437 4.29 -38.10 12.29
C SER A 437 3.33 -36.94 12.48
N TYR A 438 2.48 -36.95 13.52
CA TYR A 438 1.61 -35.86 13.87
C TYR A 438 2.39 -34.57 14.17
N ILE A 439 3.46 -34.67 14.96
CA ILE A 439 4.31 -33.53 15.30
C ILE A 439 5.03 -33.00 14.05
N ALA A 440 5.52 -33.87 13.18
CA ALA A 440 6.11 -33.46 11.89
C ALA A 440 5.10 -32.68 11.02
N LEU A 441 3.86 -33.15 10.94
CA LEU A 441 2.79 -32.48 10.20
C LEU A 441 2.45 -31.11 10.80
N LEU A 442 2.40 -30.99 12.12
CA LEU A 442 2.22 -29.73 12.82
C LEU A 442 3.36 -28.74 12.57
N LYS A 443 4.60 -29.22 12.56
CA LYS A 443 5.76 -28.39 12.25
C LYS A 443 5.65 -27.80 10.84
N VAL A 444 5.36 -28.62 9.84
CA VAL A 444 5.18 -28.16 8.46
C VAL A 444 3.99 -27.23 8.33
N THR A 445 2.86 -27.53 8.98
CA THR A 445 1.66 -26.65 8.97
C THR A 445 2.00 -25.26 9.54
N LYS A 446 2.74 -25.20 10.65
CA LYS A 446 3.21 -23.95 11.23
C LYS A 446 4.10 -23.17 10.25
N GLU A 447 5.06 -23.83 9.64
CA GLU A 447 5.99 -23.22 8.68
C GLU A 447 5.24 -22.64 7.46
N VAL A 448 4.25 -23.33 6.95
CA VAL A 448 3.41 -22.85 5.84
C VAL A 448 2.56 -21.66 6.25
N LEU A 449 1.91 -21.71 7.41
CA LEU A 449 1.13 -20.57 7.94
C LEU A 449 2.01 -19.34 8.14
N GLU A 450 3.17 -19.50 8.78
CA GLU A 450 4.13 -18.41 9.00
C GLU A 450 4.66 -17.84 7.68
N ALA A 451 4.98 -18.69 6.71
CA ALA A 451 5.43 -18.25 5.39
C ALA A 451 4.36 -17.45 4.62
N CYS A 452 3.09 -17.73 4.86
CA CYS A 452 1.98 -17.00 4.24
C CYS A 452 1.66 -15.67 4.92
N ILE A 453 1.92 -15.54 6.23
CA ILE A 453 1.65 -14.28 6.95
C ILE A 453 2.82 -13.28 6.86
N ASP A 454 4.02 -13.73 6.51
CA ASP A 454 5.18 -12.87 6.22
C ASP A 454 5.01 -12.09 4.92
#